data_cc700ae4a9fe16e2f993bc4ec81bc40a
#
_entry.id   cc700ae4a9fe16e2f993bc4ec81bc40a
#
_cell.length_a   1.000
_cell.length_b   1.000
_cell.length_c   1.000
_cell.angle_alpha   90.00
_cell.angle_beta   90.00
_cell.angle_gamma   90.00
#
_symmetry.space_group_name_H-M   'P 1'
#
loop_
_entity.id
_entity.type
_entity.pdbx_description
1 polymer ?
#
loop_
_entity_poly.entity_id
_entity_poly.type
_entity_poly.pdbx_seq_one_letter_code
_entity_poly.pdbx_strand_id
1 'polypeptide(L)'
;MAPFARFSLTCLAALLLAGTAQAGTQTLPIKQTVDVLPAEQYQQHLQQLRQQVRLAVTFAQAERARPAGRASVSLQPMFSAQAGSWPFEPFVNNGLFRAIAGYQAHHPQVVTLRGGSITLAQLHDALNDSRILKRYKDGYLLSYPLMIGADAGLVLEGTSLYLSSYSGTALINQGWLGLNKSNLESMAGDKAGNTDRAWRPFVIAWAGSHTQVVGSTLKRLGYNANLSRGLTTAISTQQPASSRPATVVIRDSQFSEMSSAVELQRSQATIEGSRFEQSQQYAIDVRDSQVSVRDNQLRGIDNNSGVRLRGQTRALVENNLILGAGKAAIEVSEQQGAVLLAGNRIGDSRGNGIQLRSLAPTPAAPLVIDNNLLGSSVGSAIDASEVGALALLGNHITNTPEYAVSLRNATPMAGPLLLSGNRLGQVGKAILRVEGMRQVELGGNSFDGKPLLQNLLIGDLLPLQGTLLESTVRQGNTVRVSQR
;
A
#
# COMPACT_ATOMS: atom_id res chain seq x y z
N MET A 1 16.89 -47.04 53.22
CA MET A 1 18.24 -47.44 53.58
C MET A 1 19.20 -46.69 52.68
N ALA A 2 19.98 -45.81 53.30
CA ALA A 2 21.11 -45.10 52.71
C ALA A 2 22.31 -46.09 52.57
N PRO A 3 23.49 -45.76 52.01
CA PRO A 3 24.16 -44.47 52.25
C PRO A 3 24.89 -43.82 51.05
N PHE A 4 25.11 -42.55 51.24
CA PHE A 4 26.21 -41.64 50.97
C PHE A 4 27.56 -42.23 50.56
N ALA A 5 28.21 -41.62 49.58
CA ALA A 5 29.65 -41.44 49.56
C ALA A 5 29.99 -40.05 48.93
N ARG A 6 30.57 -39.19 49.75
CA ARG A 6 31.28 -37.94 49.39
C ARG A 6 32.67 -38.33 48.90
N PHE A 7 33.19 -37.62 47.90
CA PHE A 7 34.63 -37.39 47.78
C PHE A 7 34.94 -35.93 47.39
N SER A 8 35.92 -35.43 48.11
CA SER A 8 36.38 -34.05 48.19
C SER A 8 37.36 -33.65 47.08
N LEU A 9 37.32 -32.42 46.79
CA LEU A 9 38.39 -31.45 46.46
C LEU A 9 39.81 -31.91 46.16
N THR A 10 40.36 -31.49 45.06
CA THR A 10 41.69 -30.82 45.11
C THR A 10 41.77 -29.78 43.98
N CYS A 11 42.09 -28.53 44.36
CA CYS A 11 42.46 -27.41 43.53
C CYS A 11 43.75 -27.69 42.77
N LEU A 12 43.78 -27.32 41.49
CA LEU A 12 45.04 -26.92 40.85
C LEU A 12 44.75 -25.69 39.96
N ALA A 13 45.17 -24.54 40.44
CA ALA A 13 45.19 -23.30 39.69
C ALA A 13 46.31 -23.37 38.66
N ALA A 14 45.97 -23.40 37.39
CA ALA A 14 46.91 -23.10 36.30
C ALA A 14 46.51 -21.75 35.72
N LEU A 15 47.28 -20.73 36.05
CA LEU A 15 47.28 -19.44 35.36
C LEU A 15 47.78 -19.65 33.93
N LEU A 16 46.89 -19.70 32.98
CA LEU A 16 47.16 -19.48 31.55
C LEU A 16 46.81 -18.04 31.23
N LEU A 17 47.84 -17.19 31.14
CA LEU A 17 47.82 -15.89 30.49
C LEU A 17 47.47 -16.12 28.99
N ALA A 18 46.20 -16.16 28.64
CA ALA A 18 45.77 -16.04 27.28
C ALA A 18 45.76 -14.54 26.93
N GLY A 19 46.83 -14.08 26.29
CA GLY A 19 46.83 -12.80 25.60
C GLY A 19 45.67 -12.76 24.62
N THR A 20 44.67 -11.94 24.90
CA THR A 20 43.65 -11.57 23.94
C THR A 20 44.35 -10.74 22.86
N ALA A 21 44.78 -11.40 21.78
CA ALA A 21 44.98 -10.71 20.52
C ALA A 21 43.62 -10.15 20.12
N GLN A 22 43.39 -8.88 20.46
CA GLN A 22 42.39 -8.09 19.75
C GLN A 22 42.83 -8.08 18.28
N ALA A 23 42.26 -8.97 17.50
CA ALA A 23 42.22 -8.82 16.05
C ALA A 23 41.44 -7.53 15.77
N GLY A 24 42.13 -6.40 15.78
CA GLY A 24 41.64 -5.18 15.24
C GLY A 24 41.25 -5.49 13.81
N THR A 25 39.97 -5.51 13.50
CA THR A 25 39.45 -5.45 12.14
C THR A 25 40.05 -4.19 11.54
N GLN A 26 41.19 -4.31 10.83
CA GLN A 26 41.66 -3.26 9.95
C GLN A 26 40.57 -3.15 8.85
N THR A 27 39.66 -2.22 9.04
CA THR A 27 38.85 -1.75 7.95
C THR A 27 39.79 -1.15 6.93
N LEU A 28 40.05 -1.90 5.87
CA LEU A 28 40.77 -1.39 4.72
C LEU A 28 40.04 -0.12 4.25
N PRO A 29 40.76 0.99 4.00
CA PRO A 29 40.13 2.21 3.54
C PRO A 29 39.38 1.91 2.25
N ILE A 30 38.06 2.11 2.24
CA ILE A 30 37.22 1.95 1.06
C ILE A 30 37.77 2.89 -0.01
N LYS A 31 38.26 2.33 -1.09
CA LYS A 31 38.81 3.12 -2.20
C LYS A 31 37.64 3.68 -3.00
N GLN A 32 37.42 4.97 -2.88
CA GLN A 32 36.40 5.69 -3.65
C GLN A 32 37.04 6.37 -4.86
N THR A 33 36.37 6.31 -6.00
CA THR A 33 36.71 7.06 -7.22
C THR A 33 35.57 8.00 -7.57
N VAL A 34 35.91 9.16 -8.12
CA VAL A 34 34.95 10.15 -8.65
C VAL A 34 35.26 10.37 -10.12
N ASP A 35 34.33 9.96 -10.97
CA ASP A 35 34.45 10.07 -12.42
C ASP A 35 33.43 11.06 -12.97
N VAL A 36 33.81 11.94 -13.88
CA VAL A 36 32.89 12.84 -14.58
C VAL A 36 32.26 12.09 -15.75
N LEU A 37 30.94 12.10 -15.80
CA LEU A 37 30.16 11.46 -16.86
C LEU A 37 29.83 12.44 -17.99
N PRO A 38 29.82 11.99 -19.27
CA PRO A 38 29.35 12.80 -20.37
C PRO A 38 27.88 13.18 -20.18
N ALA A 39 27.58 14.47 -20.09
CA ALA A 39 26.23 14.97 -19.73
C ALA A 39 25.15 14.49 -20.70
N GLU A 40 25.40 14.47 -21.98
CA GLU A 40 24.45 14.04 -23.01
C GLU A 40 24.08 12.56 -22.85
N GLN A 41 25.08 11.68 -22.70
CA GLN A 41 24.84 10.25 -22.48
C GLN A 41 24.08 9.98 -21.19
N TYR A 42 24.37 10.73 -20.12
CA TYR A 42 23.66 10.62 -18.88
C TYR A 42 22.19 11.02 -19.03
N GLN A 43 21.90 12.13 -19.70
CA GLN A 43 20.52 12.55 -19.94
C GLN A 43 19.73 11.56 -20.82
N GLN A 44 20.37 11.00 -21.85
CA GLN A 44 19.78 9.93 -22.66
C GLN A 44 19.44 8.70 -21.79
N HIS A 45 20.34 8.28 -20.91
CA HIS A 45 20.10 7.17 -19.98
C HIS A 45 18.91 7.45 -19.08
N LEU A 46 18.78 8.66 -18.50
CA LEU A 46 17.65 9.03 -17.65
C LEU A 46 16.31 9.04 -18.41
N GLN A 47 16.31 9.51 -19.66
CA GLN A 47 15.12 9.47 -20.52
C GLN A 47 14.69 8.03 -20.81
N GLN A 48 15.64 7.17 -21.14
CA GLN A 48 15.38 5.74 -21.34
C GLN A 48 14.81 5.08 -20.09
N LEU A 49 15.36 5.38 -18.92
CA LEU A 49 14.87 4.86 -17.64
C LEU A 49 13.41 5.32 -17.37
N ARG A 50 13.08 6.60 -17.62
CA ARG A 50 11.72 7.10 -17.50
C ARG A 50 10.73 6.39 -18.42
N GLN A 51 11.12 6.18 -19.67
CA GLN A 51 10.30 5.45 -20.64
C GLN A 51 10.14 3.98 -20.23
N GLN A 52 11.19 3.34 -19.82
CA GLN A 52 11.19 1.94 -19.39
C GLN A 52 10.28 1.71 -18.19
N VAL A 53 10.38 2.52 -17.13
CA VAL A 53 9.53 2.38 -15.96
C VAL A 53 8.08 2.67 -16.32
N ARG A 54 7.81 3.71 -17.13
CA ARG A 54 6.44 4.05 -17.57
C ARG A 54 5.80 2.88 -18.32
N LEU A 55 6.52 2.26 -19.25
CA LEU A 55 6.06 1.07 -19.95
C LEU A 55 5.84 -0.12 -19.00
N ALA A 56 6.76 -0.33 -18.05
CA ALA A 56 6.67 -1.44 -17.11
C ALA A 56 5.47 -1.34 -16.15
N VAL A 57 5.03 -0.12 -15.79
CA VAL A 57 3.89 0.10 -14.88
C VAL A 57 2.56 0.30 -15.60
N THR A 58 2.58 0.55 -16.92
CA THR A 58 1.36 0.70 -17.71
C THR A 58 0.74 -0.66 -18.01
N PHE A 59 -0.55 -0.78 -17.83
CA PHE A 59 -1.32 -1.98 -18.18
C PHE A 59 -2.68 -1.59 -18.73
N ALA A 60 -3.21 -2.42 -19.61
CA ALA A 60 -4.60 -2.34 -20.03
C ALA A 60 -5.45 -3.02 -18.97
N GLN A 61 -6.40 -2.28 -18.40
CA GLN A 61 -7.34 -2.87 -17.47
C GLN A 61 -8.34 -3.74 -18.24
N ALA A 62 -8.52 -4.97 -17.77
CA ALA A 62 -9.50 -5.86 -18.36
C ALA A 62 -10.92 -5.31 -18.13
N GLU A 63 -11.59 -4.95 -19.19
CA GLU A 63 -13.02 -4.63 -19.13
C GLU A 63 -13.84 -5.91 -18.99
N ARG A 64 -14.83 -5.86 -18.14
CA ARG A 64 -15.79 -6.94 -18.00
C ARG A 64 -17.20 -6.39 -18.21
N ALA A 65 -17.88 -6.87 -19.22
CA ALA A 65 -19.27 -6.52 -19.47
C ALA A 65 -20.15 -6.96 -18.29
N ARG A 66 -21.12 -6.14 -17.95
CA ARG A 66 -22.16 -6.47 -16.99
C ARG A 66 -22.95 -7.68 -17.51
N PRO A 67 -23.24 -8.69 -16.68
CA PRO A 67 -24.06 -9.82 -17.09
C PRO A 67 -25.43 -9.38 -17.63
N ALA A 68 -25.81 -9.91 -18.77
CA ALA A 68 -27.10 -9.62 -19.43
C ALA A 68 -28.25 -10.37 -18.75
N GLY A 69 -29.47 -9.88 -18.93
CA GLY A 69 -30.68 -10.46 -18.36
C GLY A 69 -30.89 -10.05 -16.89
N ARG A 70 -31.93 -10.59 -16.27
CA ARG A 70 -32.30 -10.35 -14.88
C ARG A 70 -31.78 -11.48 -14.00
N ALA A 71 -31.05 -11.15 -12.96
CA ALA A 71 -30.55 -12.14 -11.98
C ALA A 71 -31.71 -12.79 -11.21
N SER A 72 -31.57 -14.08 -10.95
CA SER A 72 -32.38 -14.80 -9.97
C SER A 72 -31.88 -14.52 -8.56
N VAL A 73 -32.80 -14.48 -7.60
CA VAL A 73 -32.53 -14.22 -6.20
C VAL A 73 -32.97 -15.44 -5.38
N SER A 74 -32.10 -15.93 -4.51
CA SER A 74 -32.42 -17.03 -3.60
C SER A 74 -31.78 -16.82 -2.23
N LEU A 75 -32.40 -17.37 -1.20
CA LEU A 75 -31.79 -17.54 0.10
C LEU A 75 -31.12 -18.90 0.17
N GLN A 76 -29.84 -18.94 0.54
CA GLN A 76 -29.08 -20.17 0.68
C GLN A 76 -28.42 -20.25 2.04
N PRO A 77 -28.26 -21.44 2.63
CA PRO A 77 -27.43 -21.61 3.82
C PRO A 77 -26.00 -21.13 3.55
N MET A 78 -25.41 -20.43 4.51
CA MET A 78 -24.00 -20.02 4.42
C MET A 78 -23.03 -21.21 4.54
N PHE A 79 -23.48 -22.29 5.14
CA PHE A 79 -22.70 -23.51 5.35
C PHE A 79 -23.45 -24.71 4.79
N SER A 80 -22.73 -25.56 4.12
CA SER A 80 -23.25 -26.82 3.59
C SER A 80 -22.31 -27.95 3.96
N ALA A 81 -22.87 -29.07 4.46
CA ALA A 81 -22.09 -30.26 4.74
C ALA A 81 -21.39 -30.85 3.49
N GLN A 82 -21.96 -30.61 2.30
CA GLN A 82 -21.46 -31.13 1.01
C GLN A 82 -20.51 -30.15 0.32
N ALA A 83 -20.80 -28.84 0.38
CA ALA A 83 -20.05 -27.81 -0.34
C ALA A 83 -19.06 -27.05 0.56
N GLY A 84 -19.00 -27.36 1.85
CA GLY A 84 -18.20 -26.61 2.81
C GLY A 84 -18.78 -25.24 3.11
N SER A 85 -17.94 -24.31 3.54
CA SER A 85 -18.30 -22.95 3.94
C SER A 85 -17.79 -21.86 2.99
N TRP A 86 -17.23 -22.25 1.85
CA TRP A 86 -16.80 -21.29 0.83
C TRP A 86 -17.99 -20.50 0.27
N PRO A 87 -17.90 -19.18 0.13
CA PRO A 87 -16.72 -18.31 0.34
C PRO A 87 -16.65 -17.68 1.74
N PHE A 88 -17.23 -18.22 2.76
CA PHE A 88 -17.41 -17.57 4.07
C PHE A 88 -16.41 -17.99 5.14
N GLU A 89 -15.74 -19.15 5.02
CA GLU A 89 -14.79 -19.61 6.04
C GLU A 89 -13.65 -18.63 6.35
N PRO A 90 -13.13 -17.81 5.42
CA PRO A 90 -12.09 -16.83 5.75
C PRO A 90 -12.55 -15.78 6.77
N PHE A 91 -13.85 -15.65 7.00
CA PHE A 91 -14.45 -14.65 7.88
C PHE A 91 -14.88 -15.18 9.25
N VAL A 92 -14.60 -16.43 9.55
CA VAL A 92 -14.99 -17.05 10.83
C VAL A 92 -14.49 -16.28 12.05
N ASN A 93 -13.27 -15.76 11.97
CA ASN A 93 -12.61 -15.07 13.07
C ASN A 93 -12.71 -13.53 12.99
N ASN A 94 -13.46 -12.97 12.04
CA ASN A 94 -13.49 -11.52 11.82
C ASN A 94 -14.73 -10.81 12.38
N GLY A 95 -15.56 -11.49 13.17
CA GLY A 95 -16.75 -10.92 13.80
C GLY A 95 -18.04 -11.04 12.98
N LEU A 96 -17.96 -11.37 11.68
CA LEU A 96 -19.14 -11.52 10.82
C LEU A 96 -20.13 -12.55 11.38
N PHE A 97 -19.66 -13.75 11.71
CA PHE A 97 -20.51 -14.81 12.20
C PHE A 97 -21.12 -14.54 13.57
N ARG A 98 -20.42 -13.81 14.43
CA ARG A 98 -20.98 -13.37 15.73
C ARG A 98 -22.19 -12.44 15.51
N ALA A 99 -22.06 -11.49 14.61
CA ALA A 99 -23.14 -10.57 14.30
C ALA A 99 -24.32 -11.31 13.62
N ILE A 100 -24.05 -12.21 12.68
CA ILE A 100 -25.05 -13.03 12.01
C ILE A 100 -25.80 -13.92 13.01
N ALA A 101 -25.10 -14.63 13.88
CA ALA A 101 -25.72 -15.52 14.89
C ALA A 101 -26.64 -14.76 15.84
N GLY A 102 -26.31 -13.52 16.19
CA GLY A 102 -27.18 -12.65 17.01
C GLY A 102 -28.47 -12.22 16.30
N TYR A 103 -28.48 -12.20 14.97
CA TYR A 103 -29.63 -11.73 14.19
C TYR A 103 -30.45 -12.86 13.55
N GLN A 104 -29.80 -13.86 12.95
CA GLN A 104 -30.42 -14.94 12.18
C GLN A 104 -30.64 -16.24 12.97
N ALA A 105 -30.25 -16.30 14.22
CA ALA A 105 -30.27 -17.51 15.04
C ALA A 105 -29.43 -18.67 14.48
N HIS A 106 -29.95 -19.92 14.49
CA HIS A 106 -29.14 -21.14 14.33
C HIS A 106 -28.80 -21.52 12.87
N HIS A 107 -29.43 -20.89 11.88
CA HIS A 107 -29.27 -21.27 10.46
C HIS A 107 -28.94 -20.03 9.62
N PRO A 108 -27.68 -19.57 9.66
CA PRO A 108 -27.28 -18.40 8.89
C PRO A 108 -27.48 -18.58 7.39
N GLN A 109 -28.16 -17.62 6.78
CA GLN A 109 -28.48 -17.59 5.36
C GLN A 109 -27.81 -16.39 4.70
N VAL A 110 -27.60 -16.51 3.41
CA VAL A 110 -27.08 -15.47 2.51
C VAL A 110 -28.03 -15.27 1.35
N VAL A 111 -28.25 -14.02 0.98
CA VAL A 111 -28.90 -13.69 -0.28
C VAL A 111 -27.93 -13.98 -1.42
N THR A 112 -28.32 -14.81 -2.36
CA THR A 112 -27.49 -15.22 -3.50
C THR A 112 -28.11 -14.75 -4.81
N LEU A 113 -27.28 -14.09 -5.64
CA LEU A 113 -27.63 -13.68 -7.01
C LEU A 113 -26.97 -14.61 -8.02
N ARG A 114 -27.73 -15.05 -9.05
CA ARG A 114 -27.22 -15.89 -10.15
C ARG A 114 -27.84 -15.48 -11.47
N GLY A 115 -27.08 -15.57 -12.54
CA GLY A 115 -27.51 -15.38 -13.93
C GLY A 115 -28.08 -13.99 -14.19
N GLY A 116 -27.33 -13.11 -14.86
CA GLY A 116 -27.80 -11.76 -15.18
C GLY A 116 -27.56 -10.72 -14.09
N SER A 117 -28.17 -9.54 -14.23
CA SER A 117 -27.98 -8.41 -13.33
C SER A 117 -29.27 -7.96 -12.68
N ILE A 118 -29.16 -7.35 -11.49
CA ILE A 118 -30.32 -6.87 -10.73
C ILE A 118 -30.00 -5.51 -10.09
N THR A 119 -31.01 -4.63 -10.04
CA THR A 119 -30.96 -3.38 -9.28
C THR A 119 -31.46 -3.59 -7.85
N LEU A 120 -31.21 -2.60 -6.94
CA LEU A 120 -31.72 -2.69 -5.58
C LEU A 120 -33.24 -2.73 -5.49
N ALA A 121 -33.94 -1.99 -6.35
CA ALA A 121 -35.41 -2.03 -6.39
C ALA A 121 -35.92 -3.42 -6.81
N GLN A 122 -35.33 -3.99 -7.86
CA GLN A 122 -35.69 -5.34 -8.29
C GLN A 122 -35.33 -6.41 -7.26
N LEU A 123 -34.21 -6.23 -6.53
CA LEU A 123 -33.79 -7.12 -5.46
C LEU A 123 -34.78 -7.05 -4.29
N HIS A 124 -35.21 -5.85 -3.90
CA HIS A 124 -36.21 -5.65 -2.86
C HIS A 124 -37.54 -6.34 -3.22
N ASP A 125 -38.03 -6.16 -4.45
CA ASP A 125 -39.25 -6.77 -4.91
C ASP A 125 -39.15 -8.31 -5.00
N ALA A 126 -37.99 -8.83 -5.40
CA ALA A 126 -37.77 -10.26 -5.49
C ALA A 126 -37.68 -10.95 -4.12
N LEU A 127 -37.08 -10.29 -3.14
CA LEU A 127 -36.97 -10.82 -1.77
C LEU A 127 -38.31 -10.74 -1.04
N ASN A 128 -39.03 -9.65 -1.19
CA ASN A 128 -40.30 -9.35 -0.53
C ASN A 128 -40.29 -9.66 0.99
N ASP A 129 -39.14 -9.43 1.65
CA ASP A 129 -38.94 -9.66 3.08
C ASP A 129 -38.16 -8.48 3.70
N SER A 130 -38.87 -7.67 4.49
CA SER A 130 -38.33 -6.49 5.13
C SER A 130 -37.28 -6.79 6.23
N ARG A 131 -37.19 -8.03 6.71
CA ARG A 131 -36.13 -8.47 7.63
C ARG A 131 -34.80 -8.58 6.90
N ILE A 132 -34.80 -8.82 5.59
CA ILE A 132 -33.62 -8.99 4.75
C ILE A 132 -33.22 -7.68 4.09
N LEU A 133 -34.16 -7.07 3.36
CA LEU A 133 -33.96 -5.81 2.63
C LEU A 133 -35.20 -4.93 2.77
N LYS A 134 -35.07 -3.80 3.41
CA LYS A 134 -36.19 -2.85 3.58
C LYS A 134 -35.87 -1.48 2.99
N ARG A 135 -36.89 -0.74 2.58
CA ARG A 135 -36.74 0.67 2.23
C ARG A 135 -36.26 1.45 3.46
N TYR A 136 -35.26 2.29 3.29
CA TYR A 136 -34.64 3.05 4.36
C TYR A 136 -34.06 4.35 3.83
N LYS A 137 -34.49 5.50 4.39
CA LYS A 137 -34.08 6.83 3.92
C LYS A 137 -34.26 6.95 2.40
N ASP A 138 -33.23 7.33 1.70
CA ASP A 138 -33.11 7.50 0.24
C ASP A 138 -32.75 6.22 -0.52
N GLY A 139 -32.85 5.07 0.13
CA GLY A 139 -32.46 3.80 -0.48
C GLY A 139 -32.98 2.58 0.27
N TYR A 140 -32.06 1.65 0.56
CA TYR A 140 -32.40 0.36 1.15
C TYR A 140 -31.44 -0.01 2.26
N LEU A 141 -31.93 -0.67 3.32
CA LEU A 141 -31.12 -1.27 4.39
C LEU A 141 -31.12 -2.79 4.21
N LEU A 142 -29.94 -3.33 3.99
CA LEU A 142 -29.67 -4.76 3.90
C LEU A 142 -29.24 -5.30 5.26
N SER A 143 -29.87 -6.36 5.73
CA SER A 143 -29.61 -7.00 7.03
C SER A 143 -29.01 -8.41 6.92
N TYR A 144 -28.91 -8.97 5.73
CA TYR A 144 -28.29 -10.28 5.47
C TYR A 144 -27.03 -10.10 4.64
N PRO A 145 -26.05 -10.98 4.72
CA PRO A 145 -24.97 -11.02 3.72
C PRO A 145 -25.51 -11.25 2.33
N LEU A 146 -24.88 -10.63 1.34
CA LEU A 146 -25.28 -10.76 -0.06
C LEU A 146 -24.10 -11.26 -0.89
N MET A 147 -24.32 -12.36 -1.60
CA MET A 147 -23.36 -12.98 -2.51
C MET A 147 -23.76 -12.75 -3.95
N ILE A 148 -22.89 -12.13 -4.72
CA ILE A 148 -23.02 -11.94 -6.16
C ILE A 148 -22.27 -13.09 -6.82
N GLY A 149 -22.98 -14.03 -7.42
CA GLY A 149 -22.39 -15.17 -8.10
C GLY A 149 -21.54 -14.79 -9.31
N ALA A 150 -20.69 -15.69 -9.79
CA ALA A 150 -19.74 -15.42 -10.85
C ALA A 150 -20.40 -14.99 -12.19
N ASP A 151 -21.63 -15.40 -12.40
CA ASP A 151 -22.48 -15.10 -13.56
C ASP A 151 -23.50 -13.98 -13.30
N ALA A 152 -23.44 -13.36 -12.11
CA ALA A 152 -24.42 -12.36 -11.69
C ALA A 152 -23.80 -10.95 -11.54
N GLY A 153 -24.69 -9.95 -11.50
CA GLY A 153 -24.35 -8.56 -11.24
C GLY A 153 -25.32 -7.86 -10.31
N LEU A 154 -24.78 -7.04 -9.39
CA LEU A 154 -25.55 -6.09 -8.60
C LEU A 154 -25.25 -4.68 -9.07
N VAL A 155 -26.31 -3.92 -9.32
CA VAL A 155 -26.24 -2.55 -9.87
C VAL A 155 -26.88 -1.57 -8.92
N LEU A 156 -26.09 -0.60 -8.47
CA LEU A 156 -26.56 0.57 -7.75
C LEU A 156 -26.43 1.79 -8.68
N GLU A 157 -27.53 2.41 -9.02
CA GLU A 157 -27.58 3.63 -9.84
C GLU A 157 -28.39 4.70 -9.14
N GLY A 158 -27.74 5.81 -8.76
CA GLY A 158 -28.38 6.95 -8.09
C GLY A 158 -29.13 6.57 -6.81
N THR A 159 -28.69 5.55 -6.08
CA THR A 159 -29.39 5.02 -4.92
C THR A 159 -28.43 4.68 -3.78
N SER A 160 -28.97 4.62 -2.55
CA SER A 160 -28.19 4.29 -1.36
C SER A 160 -28.45 2.86 -0.90
N LEU A 161 -27.38 2.11 -0.62
CA LEU A 161 -27.42 0.84 0.07
C LEU A 161 -26.76 0.98 1.45
N TYR A 162 -27.57 0.83 2.46
CA TYR A 162 -27.13 0.79 3.86
C TYR A 162 -26.93 -0.66 4.28
N LEU A 163 -25.77 -0.96 4.86
CA LEU A 163 -25.42 -2.29 5.36
C LEU A 163 -25.51 -2.28 6.88
N SER A 164 -26.33 -3.16 7.44
CA SER A 164 -26.52 -3.25 8.89
C SER A 164 -25.28 -3.85 9.57
N SER A 165 -24.61 -3.09 10.43
CA SER A 165 -23.54 -3.59 11.27
C SER A 165 -24.04 -4.47 12.41
N TYR A 166 -25.30 -4.32 12.80
CA TYR A 166 -25.93 -5.09 13.86
C TYR A 166 -26.21 -6.55 13.45
N SER A 167 -26.60 -6.77 12.21
CA SER A 167 -27.05 -8.08 11.73
C SER A 167 -25.97 -8.92 11.01
N GLY A 168 -24.75 -8.40 10.87
CA GLY A 168 -23.70 -9.12 10.20
C GLY A 168 -23.83 -9.13 8.67
N THR A 169 -23.84 -7.95 8.07
CA THR A 169 -23.94 -7.80 6.61
C THR A 169 -22.59 -7.65 5.95
N ALA A 170 -22.39 -8.28 4.80
CA ALA A 170 -21.23 -8.11 3.94
C ALA A 170 -21.65 -8.29 2.48
N LEU A 171 -20.94 -7.64 1.55
CA LEU A 171 -21.07 -7.89 0.12
C LEU A 171 -19.94 -8.80 -0.35
N ILE A 172 -20.28 -9.97 -0.85
CA ILE A 172 -19.36 -10.98 -1.35
C ILE A 172 -19.48 -11.00 -2.88
N ASN A 173 -18.55 -10.38 -3.58
CA ASN A 173 -18.56 -10.28 -5.03
C ASN A 173 -17.67 -11.35 -5.68
N GLN A 174 -18.29 -12.28 -6.41
CA GLN A 174 -17.61 -13.21 -7.31
C GLN A 174 -17.89 -12.87 -8.78
N GLY A 175 -18.84 -11.97 -9.05
CA GLY A 175 -19.32 -11.57 -10.36
C GLY A 175 -19.05 -10.10 -10.67
N TRP A 176 -20.11 -9.32 -10.81
CA TRP A 176 -20.06 -7.91 -11.19
C TRP A 176 -20.78 -7.04 -10.16
N LEU A 177 -20.07 -6.09 -9.56
CA LEU A 177 -20.62 -5.08 -8.65
C LEU A 177 -20.37 -3.69 -9.23
N GLY A 178 -21.44 -2.93 -9.47
CA GLY A 178 -21.35 -1.55 -9.94
C GLY A 178 -22.08 -0.57 -9.07
N LEU A 179 -21.38 0.49 -8.69
CA LEU A 179 -21.91 1.67 -8.03
C LEU A 179 -21.71 2.86 -8.97
N ASN A 180 -22.79 3.49 -9.38
CA ASN A 180 -22.79 4.70 -10.19
C ASN A 180 -23.62 5.78 -9.51
N LYS A 181 -22.98 6.90 -9.12
CA LYS A 181 -23.61 8.02 -8.38
C LYS A 181 -24.43 7.53 -7.18
N SER A 182 -23.89 6.58 -6.44
CA SER A 182 -24.61 5.83 -5.40
C SER A 182 -23.85 5.88 -4.07
N ASN A 183 -24.54 5.52 -2.98
CA ASN A 183 -23.94 5.46 -1.66
C ASN A 183 -23.93 4.02 -1.14
N LEU A 184 -22.82 3.61 -0.54
CA LEU A 184 -22.69 2.35 0.19
C LEU A 184 -22.17 2.67 1.59
N GLU A 185 -23.00 2.47 2.61
CA GLU A 185 -22.70 2.94 3.96
C GLU A 185 -23.01 1.88 5.02
N SER A 186 -22.15 1.75 6.02
CA SER A 186 -22.44 0.97 7.22
C SER A 186 -23.36 1.76 8.16
N MET A 187 -24.43 1.14 8.58
CA MET A 187 -25.33 1.67 9.59
C MET A 187 -25.23 0.87 10.88
N ALA A 188 -24.84 1.55 11.96
CA ALA A 188 -25.10 1.08 13.30
C ALA A 188 -26.62 1.27 13.53
N GLY A 189 -27.38 0.20 13.61
CA GLY A 189 -28.80 0.31 13.99
C GLY A 189 -28.96 0.98 15.35
N ASP A 190 -30.20 1.31 15.75
CA ASP A 190 -30.56 1.99 17.02
C ASP A 190 -30.07 1.27 18.31
N LYS A 191 -29.43 0.11 18.16
CA LYS A 191 -28.86 -0.72 19.23
C LYS A 191 -27.34 -0.88 19.11
N ALA A 192 -26.63 0.11 18.61
CA ALA A 192 -25.16 0.10 18.65
C ALA A 192 -24.69 0.03 20.11
N GLY A 193 -24.44 -1.18 20.59
CA GLY A 193 -23.78 -1.38 21.87
C GLY A 193 -22.41 -0.71 21.86
N ASN A 194 -22.08 -0.08 22.95
CA ASN A 194 -20.78 0.58 23.19
C ASN A 194 -19.71 -0.50 23.32
N THR A 195 -19.23 -1.04 22.20
CA THR A 195 -18.11 -1.98 22.19
C THR A 195 -16.91 -1.26 21.59
N ASP A 196 -15.76 -1.30 22.23
CA ASP A 196 -14.49 -0.69 21.82
C ASP A 196 -14.02 -1.12 20.43
N ARG A 197 -14.66 -2.10 19.84
CA ARG A 197 -14.44 -2.59 18.49
C ARG A 197 -15.77 -2.87 17.80
N ALA A 198 -16.45 -1.81 17.38
CA ALA A 198 -17.65 -1.97 16.59
C ALA A 198 -17.35 -2.71 15.29
N TRP A 199 -17.89 -3.91 15.13
CA TRP A 199 -17.85 -4.64 13.87
C TRP A 199 -18.57 -3.81 12.79
N ARG A 200 -17.98 -3.74 11.59
CA ARG A 200 -18.57 -3.01 10.46
C ARG A 200 -18.61 -3.88 9.21
N PRO A 201 -19.67 -3.77 8.40
CA PRO A 201 -19.75 -4.41 7.09
C PRO A 201 -18.58 -4.07 6.18
N PHE A 202 -18.34 -4.96 5.22
CA PHE A 202 -17.26 -4.83 4.25
C PHE A 202 -17.67 -5.33 2.87
N VAL A 203 -16.83 -5.09 1.88
CA VAL A 203 -16.97 -5.61 0.52
C VAL A 203 -15.73 -6.45 0.21
N ILE A 204 -15.93 -7.70 -0.17
CA ILE A 204 -14.87 -8.56 -0.71
C ILE A 204 -15.14 -8.86 -2.18
N ALA A 205 -14.14 -8.64 -3.02
CA ALA A 205 -14.13 -8.96 -4.44
C ALA A 205 -13.14 -10.10 -4.70
N TRP A 206 -13.66 -11.29 -4.91
CA TRP A 206 -12.84 -12.48 -5.16
C TRP A 206 -12.24 -12.49 -6.56
N ALA A 207 -11.16 -13.25 -6.75
CA ALA A 207 -10.54 -13.45 -8.06
C ALA A 207 -11.58 -13.76 -9.13
N GLY A 208 -11.43 -13.15 -10.32
CA GLY A 208 -12.38 -13.23 -11.41
C GLY A 208 -13.55 -12.26 -11.34
N SER A 209 -13.77 -11.56 -10.22
CA SER A 209 -14.84 -10.57 -10.11
C SER A 209 -14.46 -9.23 -10.74
N HIS A 210 -15.47 -8.40 -10.96
CA HIS A 210 -15.33 -6.99 -11.35
C HIS A 210 -16.08 -6.08 -10.40
N THR A 211 -15.41 -5.03 -9.93
CA THR A 211 -16.02 -4.01 -9.09
C THR A 211 -15.77 -2.64 -9.69
N GLN A 212 -16.84 -1.90 -9.93
CA GLN A 212 -16.81 -0.55 -10.49
C GLN A 212 -17.47 0.42 -9.51
N VAL A 213 -16.76 1.50 -9.17
CA VAL A 213 -17.23 2.57 -8.27
C VAL A 213 -17.00 3.90 -8.98
N VAL A 214 -18.06 4.54 -9.45
CA VAL A 214 -17.98 5.79 -10.23
C VAL A 214 -18.89 6.84 -9.63
N GLY A 215 -18.37 8.02 -9.35
CA GLY A 215 -19.12 9.15 -8.79
C GLY A 215 -19.87 8.82 -7.49
N SER A 216 -19.35 7.88 -6.70
CA SER A 216 -20.07 7.25 -5.61
C SER A 216 -19.37 7.45 -4.26
N THR A 217 -20.11 7.25 -3.16
CA THR A 217 -19.59 7.37 -1.81
C THR A 217 -19.60 6.03 -1.11
N LEU A 218 -18.46 5.63 -0.51
CA LEU A 218 -18.37 4.52 0.42
C LEU A 218 -18.00 5.06 1.80
N LYS A 219 -18.81 4.70 2.82
CA LYS A 219 -18.66 5.31 4.14
C LYS A 219 -18.75 4.30 5.27
N ARG A 220 -17.85 4.44 6.26
CA ARG A 220 -17.86 3.64 7.50
C ARG A 220 -17.79 2.13 7.29
N LEU A 221 -17.19 1.66 6.20
CA LEU A 221 -17.02 0.24 5.95
C LEU A 221 -15.73 -0.29 6.56
N GLY A 222 -15.76 -1.57 6.84
CA GLY A 222 -14.61 -2.35 7.20
C GLY A 222 -14.36 -2.46 8.70
N TYR A 223 -13.89 -3.65 9.06
CA TYR A 223 -13.43 -4.03 10.37
C TYR A 223 -11.94 -4.37 10.30
N ASN A 224 -11.16 -4.03 11.31
CA ASN A 224 -9.71 -4.26 11.29
C ASN A 224 -9.35 -5.75 11.48
N ALA A 225 -9.73 -6.57 10.52
CA ALA A 225 -9.39 -7.97 10.42
C ALA A 225 -9.09 -8.33 8.97
N ASN A 226 -8.39 -9.44 8.74
CA ASN A 226 -8.00 -9.89 7.41
C ASN A 226 -9.22 -9.99 6.46
N LEU A 227 -9.07 -9.53 5.23
CA LEU A 227 -10.07 -9.53 4.15
C LEU A 227 -11.35 -8.72 4.41
N SER A 228 -11.47 -8.02 5.54
CA SER A 228 -12.70 -7.32 5.92
C SER A 228 -12.52 -5.82 6.22
N ARG A 229 -11.40 -5.21 5.80
CA ARG A 229 -11.07 -3.84 6.19
C ARG A 229 -11.75 -2.73 5.39
N GLY A 230 -12.44 -3.03 4.31
CA GLY A 230 -13.15 -2.07 3.48
C GLY A 230 -13.60 -2.67 2.17
N LEU A 231 -13.17 -2.10 1.04
CA LEU A 231 -13.22 -2.76 -0.26
C LEU A 231 -11.94 -3.56 -0.47
N THR A 232 -12.03 -4.86 -0.36
CA THR A 232 -10.88 -5.77 -0.38
C THR A 232 -10.96 -6.71 -1.59
N THR A 233 -9.83 -6.97 -2.26
CA THR A 233 -9.71 -8.03 -3.26
C THR A 233 -8.89 -9.18 -2.70
N ALA A 234 -9.18 -10.41 -3.11
CA ALA A 234 -8.40 -11.57 -2.74
C ALA A 234 -8.57 -12.73 -3.72
N ILE A 235 -7.67 -13.71 -3.62
CA ILE A 235 -7.82 -15.03 -4.21
C ILE A 235 -7.92 -16.04 -3.06
N SER A 236 -8.90 -16.92 -3.12
CA SER A 236 -9.05 -17.98 -2.13
C SER A 236 -8.11 -19.14 -2.42
N THR A 237 -7.72 -19.85 -1.37
CA THR A 237 -7.04 -21.15 -1.49
C THR A 237 -7.88 -22.21 -2.20
N GLN A 238 -9.21 -22.04 -2.22
CA GLN A 238 -10.15 -22.91 -2.94
C GLN A 238 -10.34 -22.51 -4.41
N GLN A 239 -9.82 -21.35 -4.83
CA GLN A 239 -9.82 -20.96 -6.23
C GLN A 239 -8.54 -21.47 -6.91
N PRO A 240 -8.60 -21.92 -8.17
CA PRO A 240 -7.39 -22.29 -8.92
C PRO A 240 -6.37 -21.14 -8.93
N ALA A 241 -5.10 -21.46 -8.82
CA ALA A 241 -4.01 -20.48 -8.89
C ALA A 241 -4.00 -19.71 -10.22
N SER A 242 -4.57 -20.31 -11.29
CA SER A 242 -4.78 -19.71 -12.62
C SER A 242 -6.02 -18.80 -12.71
N SER A 243 -6.76 -18.61 -11.62
CA SER A 243 -7.91 -17.71 -11.62
C SER A 243 -7.53 -16.30 -12.07
N ARG A 244 -8.37 -15.70 -12.92
CA ARG A 244 -8.15 -14.33 -13.36
C ARG A 244 -8.13 -13.40 -12.15
N PRO A 245 -7.28 -12.35 -12.14
CA PRO A 245 -7.30 -11.36 -11.07
C PRO A 245 -8.69 -10.72 -10.92
N ALA A 246 -9.05 -10.32 -9.73
CA ALA A 246 -10.14 -9.38 -9.53
C ALA A 246 -9.80 -8.05 -10.21
N THR A 247 -10.80 -7.39 -10.79
CA THR A 247 -10.64 -6.06 -11.39
C THR A 247 -11.41 -5.01 -10.60
N VAL A 248 -10.77 -3.88 -10.32
CA VAL A 248 -11.37 -2.77 -9.56
C VAL A 248 -11.18 -1.47 -10.34
N VAL A 249 -12.27 -0.76 -10.57
CA VAL A 249 -12.28 0.58 -11.16
C VAL A 249 -12.92 1.54 -10.18
N ILE A 250 -12.16 2.54 -9.75
CA ILE A 250 -12.66 3.60 -8.88
C ILE A 250 -12.39 4.93 -9.55
N ARG A 251 -13.44 5.71 -9.81
CA ARG A 251 -13.34 7.04 -10.43
C ARG A 251 -14.26 8.04 -9.74
N ASP A 252 -13.75 9.26 -9.54
CA ASP A 252 -14.52 10.41 -9.06
C ASP A 252 -15.36 10.11 -7.80
N SER A 253 -14.81 9.26 -6.91
CA SER A 253 -15.56 8.69 -5.79
C SER A 253 -14.97 9.11 -4.44
N GLN A 254 -15.76 8.97 -3.39
CA GLN A 254 -15.35 9.33 -2.03
C GLN A 254 -15.38 8.12 -1.10
N PHE A 255 -14.31 7.96 -0.34
CA PHE A 255 -14.19 6.97 0.72
C PHE A 255 -13.93 7.69 2.05
N SER A 256 -14.79 7.50 3.03
CA SER A 256 -14.66 8.21 4.31
C SER A 256 -14.94 7.32 5.52
N GLU A 257 -14.23 7.58 6.61
CA GLU A 257 -14.37 6.87 7.89
C GLU A 257 -14.19 5.34 7.76
N MET A 258 -13.34 4.90 6.84
CA MET A 258 -13.10 3.48 6.55
C MET A 258 -12.12 2.86 7.55
N SER A 259 -12.14 1.53 7.72
CA SER A 259 -11.02 0.85 8.41
C SER A 259 -9.75 0.91 7.55
N SER A 260 -9.75 0.28 6.38
CA SER A 260 -8.95 0.69 5.20
C SER A 260 -9.92 0.99 4.07
N ALA A 261 -9.63 1.97 3.22
CA ALA A 261 -10.58 2.25 2.15
C ALA A 261 -10.52 1.17 1.07
N VAL A 262 -9.32 0.86 0.56
CA VAL A 262 -9.10 -0.14 -0.49
C VAL A 262 -7.90 -1.02 -0.13
N GLU A 263 -8.09 -2.33 -0.14
CA GLU A 263 -7.02 -3.33 -0.04
C GLU A 263 -7.01 -4.23 -1.28
N LEU A 264 -5.92 -4.16 -2.02
CA LEU A 264 -5.76 -4.88 -3.27
C LEU A 264 -4.76 -6.03 -3.11
N GLN A 265 -5.21 -7.24 -3.37
CA GLN A 265 -4.38 -8.43 -3.32
C GLN A 265 -4.59 -9.26 -4.58
N ARG A 266 -3.50 -9.52 -5.33
CA ARG A 266 -3.52 -10.27 -6.60
C ARG A 266 -4.62 -9.81 -7.57
N SER A 267 -4.65 -8.49 -7.84
CA SER A 267 -5.70 -7.84 -8.61
C SER A 267 -5.17 -6.83 -9.62
N GLN A 268 -6.05 -6.32 -10.47
CA GLN A 268 -5.81 -5.17 -11.32
C GLN A 268 -6.72 -4.03 -10.91
N ALA A 269 -6.17 -2.83 -10.69
CA ALA A 269 -6.99 -1.70 -10.28
C ALA A 269 -6.57 -0.38 -10.91
N THR A 270 -7.58 0.43 -11.25
CA THR A 270 -7.43 1.85 -11.57
C THR A 270 -8.21 2.67 -10.56
N ILE A 271 -7.53 3.60 -9.88
CA ILE A 271 -8.09 4.49 -8.87
C ILE A 271 -7.75 5.91 -9.28
N GLU A 272 -8.75 6.70 -9.66
CA GLU A 272 -8.55 7.98 -10.31
C GLU A 272 -9.54 9.05 -9.81
N GLY A 273 -9.08 10.29 -9.64
CA GLY A 273 -9.92 11.46 -9.32
C GLY A 273 -10.69 11.37 -8.02
N SER A 274 -10.30 10.48 -7.12
CA SER A 274 -11.10 10.12 -5.95
C SER A 274 -10.54 10.72 -4.65
N ARG A 275 -11.39 10.76 -3.61
CA ARG A 275 -11.05 11.28 -2.28
C ARG A 275 -11.10 10.18 -1.25
N PHE A 276 -10.06 10.12 -0.41
CA PHE A 276 -9.92 9.17 0.69
C PHE A 276 -9.70 9.96 1.98
N GLU A 277 -10.66 9.89 2.89
CA GLU A 277 -10.66 10.71 4.10
C GLU A 277 -10.89 9.85 5.34
N GLN A 278 -10.15 10.12 6.42
CA GLN A 278 -10.35 9.49 7.73
C GLN A 278 -10.32 7.95 7.69
N SER A 279 -9.28 7.40 7.07
CA SER A 279 -9.04 5.95 7.12
C SER A 279 -8.27 5.59 8.40
N GLN A 280 -8.71 4.57 9.13
CA GLN A 280 -8.06 4.15 10.37
C GLN A 280 -6.70 3.48 10.12
N GLN A 281 -6.57 2.72 9.03
CA GLN A 281 -5.36 1.97 8.69
C GLN A 281 -4.69 2.54 7.45
N TYR A 282 -5.14 2.19 6.26
CA TYR A 282 -4.60 2.64 4.98
C TYR A 282 -5.70 3.29 4.15
N ALA A 283 -5.36 4.29 3.35
CA ALA A 283 -6.25 4.68 2.26
C ALA A 283 -6.19 3.64 1.14
N ILE A 284 -4.99 3.26 0.70
CA ILE A 284 -4.80 2.26 -0.37
C ILE A 284 -3.65 1.33 0.04
N ASP A 285 -3.94 0.05 0.21
CA ASP A 285 -2.94 -1.01 0.47
C ASP A 285 -2.91 -1.99 -0.71
N VAL A 286 -1.73 -2.20 -1.29
CA VAL A 286 -1.57 -3.00 -2.52
C VAL A 286 -0.52 -4.07 -2.31
N ARG A 287 -0.86 -5.31 -2.67
CA ARG A 287 0.05 -6.45 -2.64
C ARG A 287 -0.11 -7.32 -3.88
N ASP A 288 1.00 -7.70 -4.50
CA ASP A 288 1.04 -8.65 -5.63
C ASP A 288 0.06 -8.29 -6.76
N SER A 289 -0.07 -7.00 -7.09
CA SER A 289 -1.12 -6.47 -7.95
C SER A 289 -0.58 -5.52 -9.02
N GLN A 290 -1.41 -5.22 -10.02
CA GLN A 290 -1.16 -4.15 -10.96
C GLN A 290 -2.08 -2.97 -10.63
N VAL A 291 -1.50 -1.80 -10.33
CA VAL A 291 -2.30 -0.66 -9.87
C VAL A 291 -1.86 0.65 -10.52
N SER A 292 -2.85 1.45 -10.91
CA SER A 292 -2.70 2.85 -11.26
C SER A 292 -3.50 3.71 -10.28
N VAL A 293 -2.81 4.57 -9.52
CA VAL A 293 -3.38 5.48 -8.51
C VAL A 293 -3.06 6.90 -8.97
N ARG A 294 -4.05 7.60 -9.54
CA ARG A 294 -3.80 8.92 -10.16
C ARG A 294 -4.80 9.97 -9.74
N ASP A 295 -4.30 11.19 -9.61
CA ASP A 295 -5.12 12.41 -9.42
C ASP A 295 -6.04 12.34 -8.19
N ASN A 296 -5.67 11.56 -7.17
CA ASN A 296 -6.46 11.39 -5.95
C ASN A 296 -6.04 12.33 -4.83
N GLN A 297 -6.95 12.51 -3.87
CA GLN A 297 -6.69 13.22 -2.61
C GLN A 297 -6.84 12.25 -1.44
N LEU A 298 -5.76 12.06 -0.67
CA LEU A 298 -5.71 11.20 0.51
C LEU A 298 -5.44 12.06 1.73
N ARG A 299 -6.33 12.05 2.73
CA ARG A 299 -6.20 12.90 3.93
C ARG A 299 -6.62 12.17 5.20
N GLY A 300 -5.91 12.42 6.30
CA GLY A 300 -6.31 11.92 7.62
C GLY A 300 -6.28 10.39 7.70
N ILE A 301 -5.12 9.79 7.46
CA ILE A 301 -4.90 8.36 7.68
C ILE A 301 -4.31 8.21 9.09
N ASP A 302 -5.05 7.58 10.01
CA ASP A 302 -4.75 7.66 11.44
C ASP A 302 -3.49 6.89 11.85
N ASN A 303 -3.39 5.60 11.50
CA ASN A 303 -2.41 4.71 12.10
C ASN A 303 -1.27 4.28 11.15
N ASN A 304 -1.50 4.30 9.85
CA ASN A 304 -0.57 3.75 8.87
C ASN A 304 -0.31 4.71 7.71
N SER A 305 0.19 4.16 6.60
CA SER A 305 0.59 4.93 5.43
C SER A 305 -0.60 5.27 4.53
N GLY A 306 -0.49 6.36 3.77
CA GLY A 306 -1.51 6.75 2.78
C GLY A 306 -1.66 5.68 1.70
N VAL A 307 -0.56 5.41 0.98
CA VAL A 307 -0.45 4.34 0.00
C VAL A 307 0.64 3.38 0.44
N ARG A 308 0.34 2.07 0.45
CA ARG A 308 1.35 1.03 0.68
C ARG A 308 1.42 0.07 -0.51
N LEU A 309 2.63 -0.21 -0.97
CA LEU A 309 2.92 -1.12 -2.09
C LEU A 309 3.83 -2.24 -1.61
N ARG A 310 3.48 -3.51 -1.90
CA ARG A 310 4.25 -4.69 -1.45
C ARG A 310 4.30 -5.82 -2.48
N GLY A 311 5.33 -6.64 -2.38
CA GLY A 311 5.47 -7.89 -3.14
C GLY A 311 5.64 -7.67 -4.64
N GLN A 312 5.04 -8.51 -5.46
CA GLN A 312 5.11 -8.49 -6.93
C GLN A 312 4.28 -7.35 -7.56
N THR A 313 4.08 -6.24 -6.84
CA THR A 313 3.23 -5.15 -7.33
C THR A 313 3.91 -4.34 -8.43
N ARG A 314 3.22 -4.10 -9.53
CA ARG A 314 3.54 -3.06 -10.53
C ARG A 314 2.63 -1.86 -10.29
N ALA A 315 3.23 -0.72 -9.99
CA ALA A 315 2.46 0.45 -9.55
C ALA A 315 2.87 1.74 -10.25
N LEU A 316 1.86 2.47 -10.72
CA LEU A 316 1.93 3.87 -11.05
C LEU A 316 1.18 4.66 -9.97
N VAL A 317 1.89 5.50 -9.21
CA VAL A 317 1.31 6.44 -8.25
C VAL A 317 1.64 7.85 -8.72
N GLU A 318 0.66 8.55 -9.29
CA GLU A 318 0.91 9.76 -10.06
C GLU A 318 -0.05 10.90 -9.71
N ASN A 319 0.49 12.11 -9.54
CA ASN A 319 -0.27 13.36 -9.32
C ASN A 319 -1.22 13.34 -8.10
N ASN A 320 -0.97 12.51 -7.10
CA ASN A 320 -1.82 12.48 -5.92
C ASN A 320 -1.42 13.57 -4.92
N LEU A 321 -2.41 14.06 -4.18
CA LEU A 321 -2.21 14.88 -2.98
C LEU A 321 -2.37 13.99 -1.75
N ILE A 322 -1.30 13.80 -0.98
CA ILE A 322 -1.29 12.92 0.20
C ILE A 322 -0.87 13.73 1.42
N LEU A 323 -1.79 13.94 2.35
CA LEU A 323 -1.60 14.77 3.54
C LEU A 323 -2.05 14.05 4.82
N GLY A 324 -1.28 14.19 5.88
CA GLY A 324 -1.68 13.73 7.21
C GLY A 324 -1.70 12.20 7.35
N ALA A 325 -0.68 11.51 6.83
CA ALA A 325 -0.53 10.07 7.03
C ALA A 325 0.09 9.77 8.41
N GLY A 326 -0.44 8.76 9.10
CA GLY A 326 0.01 8.35 10.43
C GLY A 326 1.44 7.79 10.47
N LYS A 327 1.91 7.23 9.35
CA LYS A 327 3.32 6.81 9.16
C LYS A 327 3.92 7.55 7.97
N ALA A 328 4.00 6.92 6.82
CA ALA A 328 4.49 7.52 5.60
C ALA A 328 3.35 7.89 4.65
N ALA A 329 3.50 8.93 3.85
CA ALA A 329 2.53 9.20 2.80
C ALA A 329 2.50 8.04 1.79
N ILE A 330 3.69 7.59 1.33
CA ILE A 330 3.84 6.41 0.48
C ILE A 330 4.87 5.46 1.13
N GLU A 331 4.49 4.21 1.28
CA GLU A 331 5.35 3.12 1.77
C GLU A 331 5.52 2.07 0.68
N VAL A 332 6.77 1.72 0.37
CA VAL A 332 7.12 0.65 -0.54
C VAL A 332 7.98 -0.35 0.21
N SER A 333 7.53 -1.58 0.35
CA SER A 333 8.24 -2.60 1.12
C SER A 333 8.21 -3.96 0.43
N GLU A 334 9.32 -4.70 0.52
CA GLU A 334 9.47 -6.04 -0.07
C GLU A 334 9.09 -6.08 -1.57
N GLN A 335 9.33 -4.97 -2.28
CA GLN A 335 8.86 -4.75 -3.64
C GLN A 335 9.74 -5.48 -4.66
N GLN A 336 9.12 -6.18 -5.59
CA GLN A 336 9.77 -6.93 -6.67
C GLN A 336 9.31 -6.51 -8.08
N GLY A 337 8.19 -5.81 -8.22
CA GLY A 337 7.71 -5.28 -9.50
C GLY A 337 8.18 -3.85 -9.76
N ALA A 338 7.95 -3.32 -10.96
CA ALA A 338 8.27 -1.94 -11.29
C ALA A 338 7.38 -0.94 -10.53
N VAL A 339 7.97 0.17 -10.05
CA VAL A 339 7.25 1.25 -9.36
C VAL A 339 7.66 2.61 -9.91
N LEU A 340 6.68 3.40 -10.26
CA LEU A 340 6.85 4.82 -10.59
C LEU A 340 5.99 5.67 -9.64
N LEU A 341 6.67 6.50 -8.84
CA LEU A 341 6.05 7.53 -8.01
C LEU A 341 6.31 8.88 -8.68
N ALA A 342 5.31 9.50 -9.30
CA ALA A 342 5.53 10.67 -10.14
C ALA A 342 4.57 11.83 -9.82
N GLY A 343 5.07 13.05 -9.75
CA GLY A 343 4.26 14.26 -9.63
C GLY A 343 3.40 14.37 -8.38
N ASN A 344 3.62 13.53 -7.36
CA ASN A 344 2.82 13.55 -6.15
C ASN A 344 3.19 14.76 -5.27
N ARG A 345 2.20 15.29 -4.56
CA ARG A 345 2.36 16.31 -3.51
C ARG A 345 2.15 15.66 -2.16
N ILE A 346 3.19 15.66 -1.35
CA ILE A 346 3.25 14.92 -0.09
C ILE A 346 3.58 15.88 1.04
N GLY A 347 2.79 15.82 2.12
CA GLY A 347 3.03 16.64 3.33
C GLY A 347 2.37 16.08 4.58
N ASP A 348 2.73 16.69 5.71
CA ASP A 348 2.13 16.48 7.04
C ASP A 348 2.09 15.01 7.50
N SER A 349 3.02 14.17 7.01
CA SER A 349 3.13 12.79 7.48
C SER A 349 3.75 12.76 8.88
N ARG A 350 3.19 11.95 9.79
CA ARG A 350 3.73 11.75 11.15
C ARG A 350 5.01 10.92 11.18
N GLY A 351 5.38 10.31 10.07
CA GLY A 351 6.66 9.65 9.84
C GLY A 351 7.37 10.30 8.65
N ASN A 352 7.79 9.48 7.69
CA ASN A 352 8.48 9.94 6.49
C ASN A 352 7.50 10.38 5.39
N GLY A 353 7.97 11.17 4.43
CA GLY A 353 7.19 11.44 3.21
C GLY A 353 7.05 10.16 2.38
N ILE A 354 8.17 9.60 1.93
CA ILE A 354 8.25 8.31 1.26
C ILE A 354 9.15 7.37 2.06
N GLN A 355 8.67 6.17 2.32
CA GLN A 355 9.42 5.14 3.04
C GLN A 355 9.66 3.93 2.14
N LEU A 356 10.93 3.53 2.00
CA LEU A 356 11.38 2.41 1.19
C LEU A 356 12.07 1.38 2.08
N ARG A 357 11.67 0.10 2.00
CA ARG A 357 12.21 -0.98 2.86
C ARG A 357 12.40 -2.27 2.07
N SER A 358 13.61 -2.85 2.15
CA SER A 358 13.92 -4.18 1.61
C SER A 358 13.55 -4.33 0.14
N LEU A 359 14.12 -3.48 -0.72
CA LEU A 359 13.82 -3.42 -2.13
C LEU A 359 14.99 -3.94 -2.97
N ALA A 360 14.70 -4.79 -3.94
CA ALA A 360 15.65 -5.30 -4.89
C ALA A 360 15.25 -4.97 -6.35
N PRO A 361 15.22 -3.68 -6.74
CA PRO A 361 14.87 -3.30 -8.10
C PRO A 361 15.84 -3.90 -9.11
N THR A 362 15.31 -4.26 -10.26
CA THR A 362 16.09 -4.78 -11.39
C THR A 362 15.86 -3.90 -12.62
N PRO A 363 16.66 -4.00 -13.68
CA PRO A 363 16.37 -3.30 -14.92
C PRO A 363 14.98 -3.58 -15.49
N ALA A 364 14.45 -4.79 -15.29
CA ALA A 364 13.09 -5.15 -15.71
C ALA A 364 11.99 -4.64 -14.75
N ALA A 365 12.35 -4.34 -13.51
CA ALA A 365 11.46 -3.85 -12.46
C ALA A 365 12.08 -2.65 -11.72
N PRO A 366 12.24 -1.50 -12.38
CA PRO A 366 12.89 -0.33 -11.80
C PRO A 366 12.00 0.37 -10.78
N LEU A 367 12.65 1.06 -9.82
CA LEU A 367 12.03 1.97 -8.88
C LEU A 367 12.46 3.40 -9.17
N VAL A 368 11.50 4.24 -9.55
CA VAL A 368 11.74 5.65 -9.91
C VAL A 368 10.80 6.57 -9.12
N ILE A 369 11.38 7.60 -8.52
CA ILE A 369 10.66 8.68 -7.83
C ILE A 369 10.95 9.96 -8.62
N ASP A 370 9.93 10.48 -9.34
CA ASP A 370 10.12 11.49 -10.37
C ASP A 370 9.20 12.70 -10.16
N ASN A 371 9.76 13.91 -10.14
CA ASN A 371 9.03 15.18 -10.08
C ASN A 371 8.02 15.31 -8.92
N ASN A 372 8.28 14.70 -7.76
CA ASN A 372 7.42 14.86 -6.60
C ASN A 372 7.78 16.11 -5.79
N LEU A 373 6.78 16.71 -5.14
CA LEU A 373 6.92 17.76 -4.16
C LEU A 373 6.72 17.18 -2.76
N LEU A 374 7.76 17.19 -1.92
CA LEU A 374 7.73 16.65 -0.58
C LEU A 374 8.09 17.73 0.46
N GLY A 375 7.30 17.78 1.55
CA GLY A 375 7.58 18.71 2.66
C GLY A 375 6.80 18.35 3.91
N SER A 376 7.13 19.06 5.00
CA SER A 376 6.37 19.03 6.26
C SER A 376 6.14 17.63 6.86
N SER A 377 7.00 16.64 6.58
CA SER A 377 6.97 15.32 7.24
C SER A 377 7.78 15.39 8.54
N VAL A 378 7.38 14.64 9.57
CA VAL A 378 8.08 14.62 10.88
C VAL A 378 9.45 13.93 10.78
N GLY A 379 9.59 12.93 9.93
CA GLY A 379 10.86 12.26 9.63
C GLY A 379 11.57 12.86 8.42
N SER A 380 12.27 12.02 7.68
CA SER A 380 12.90 12.36 6.41
C SER A 380 11.86 12.49 5.30
N ALA A 381 12.14 13.30 4.28
CA ALA A 381 11.25 13.32 3.12
C ALA A 381 11.26 11.99 2.37
N ILE A 382 12.45 11.43 2.13
CA ILE A 382 12.63 10.07 1.60
C ILE A 382 13.54 9.30 2.55
N ASP A 383 13.05 8.22 3.14
CA ASP A 383 13.83 7.31 3.98
C ASP A 383 13.87 5.92 3.36
N ALA A 384 15.07 5.46 3.02
CA ALA A 384 15.32 4.19 2.36
C ALA A 384 16.25 3.31 3.20
N SER A 385 15.92 2.03 3.35
CA SER A 385 16.80 1.05 3.96
C SER A 385 16.72 -0.28 3.23
N GLU A 386 17.87 -0.91 3.06
CA GLU A 386 18.03 -2.17 2.30
C GLU A 386 17.45 -2.03 0.87
N VAL A 387 17.94 -1.01 0.13
CA VAL A 387 17.48 -0.71 -1.23
C VAL A 387 18.64 -0.90 -2.22
N GLY A 388 18.46 -1.84 -3.15
CA GLY A 388 19.50 -2.25 -4.09
C GLY A 388 19.80 -1.26 -5.21
N ALA A 389 18.79 -0.52 -5.67
CA ALA A 389 18.91 0.55 -6.66
C ALA A 389 17.74 1.54 -6.51
N LEU A 390 17.99 2.83 -6.82
CA LEU A 390 16.98 3.88 -6.69
C LEU A 390 17.27 5.04 -7.62
N ALA A 391 16.26 5.54 -8.33
CA ALA A 391 16.36 6.77 -9.12
C ALA A 391 15.46 7.87 -8.53
N LEU A 392 16.07 9.00 -8.19
CA LEU A 392 15.41 10.22 -7.69
C LEU A 392 15.63 11.31 -8.73
N LEU A 393 14.58 11.66 -9.46
CA LEU A 393 14.66 12.52 -10.63
C LEU A 393 13.75 13.73 -10.48
N GLY A 394 14.30 14.94 -10.54
CA GLY A 394 13.52 16.19 -10.57
C GLY A 394 12.65 16.47 -9.32
N ASN A 395 12.87 15.81 -8.20
CA ASN A 395 12.05 16.01 -7.01
C ASN A 395 12.39 17.33 -6.32
N HIS A 396 11.37 17.96 -5.75
CA HIS A 396 11.51 19.14 -4.92
C HIS A 396 11.21 18.77 -3.46
N ILE A 397 12.23 18.83 -2.61
CA ILE A 397 12.15 18.46 -1.19
C ILE A 397 12.50 19.67 -0.35
N THR A 398 11.61 20.03 0.57
CA THR A 398 11.79 21.19 1.45
C THR A 398 11.10 20.98 2.79
N ASN A 399 11.49 21.78 3.80
CA ASN A 399 10.84 21.84 5.10
C ASN A 399 10.66 20.46 5.77
N THR A 400 11.78 19.74 5.96
CA THR A 400 11.79 18.47 6.68
C THR A 400 12.79 18.50 7.84
N PRO A 401 12.44 18.06 9.06
CA PRO A 401 13.29 18.18 10.25
C PRO A 401 14.48 17.23 10.23
N GLU A 402 14.47 16.19 9.43
CA GLU A 402 15.57 15.23 9.35
C GLU A 402 16.38 15.40 8.05
N TYR A 403 16.28 14.48 7.13
CA TYR A 403 17.04 14.46 5.88
C TYR A 403 16.09 14.69 4.69
N ALA A 404 16.57 15.34 3.64
CA ALA A 404 15.85 15.31 2.38
C ALA A 404 15.82 13.87 1.84
N VAL A 405 16.99 13.21 1.82
CA VAL A 405 17.10 11.80 1.45
C VAL A 405 18.02 11.09 2.45
N SER A 406 17.54 10.03 3.05
CA SER A 406 18.32 9.10 3.88
C SER A 406 18.27 7.71 3.27
N LEU A 407 19.40 7.18 2.84
CA LEU A 407 19.55 5.82 2.36
C LEU A 407 20.60 5.08 3.20
N ARG A 408 20.20 3.94 3.77
CA ARG A 408 21.05 3.13 4.67
C ARG A 408 20.92 1.66 4.32
N ASN A 409 22.01 1.05 3.90
CA ASN A 409 22.11 -0.38 3.67
C ASN A 409 23.15 -0.95 4.62
N ALA A 410 22.84 -2.02 5.35
CA ALA A 410 23.78 -2.69 6.26
C ALA A 410 24.94 -3.34 5.48
N THR A 411 24.67 -3.79 4.27
CA THR A 411 25.68 -4.33 3.34
C THR A 411 25.69 -3.50 2.06
N PRO A 412 26.89 -3.25 1.46
CA PRO A 412 26.98 -2.46 0.24
C PRO A 412 26.21 -3.09 -0.93
N MET A 413 25.24 -2.36 -1.47
CA MET A 413 24.42 -2.76 -2.60
C MET A 413 25.07 -2.37 -3.95
N ALA A 414 24.95 -3.25 -4.94
CA ALA A 414 25.64 -3.11 -6.22
C ALA A 414 24.99 -2.13 -7.20
N GLY A 415 23.68 -1.95 -7.08
CA GLY A 415 22.93 -1.08 -8.00
C GLY A 415 23.19 0.40 -7.75
N PRO A 416 22.90 1.28 -8.74
CA PRO A 416 23.16 2.70 -8.60
C PRO A 416 22.08 3.41 -7.79
N LEU A 417 22.52 4.42 -7.03
CA LEU A 417 21.69 5.51 -6.57
C LEU A 417 21.82 6.67 -7.58
N LEU A 418 20.77 6.95 -8.33
CA LEU A 418 20.74 8.04 -9.30
C LEU A 418 20.02 9.25 -8.70
N LEU A 419 20.70 10.38 -8.59
CA LEU A 419 20.11 11.67 -8.18
C LEU A 419 20.32 12.69 -9.30
N SER A 420 19.25 13.09 -9.98
CA SER A 420 19.35 14.02 -11.09
C SER A 420 18.26 15.10 -11.05
N GLY A 421 18.68 16.35 -11.18
CA GLY A 421 17.77 17.48 -11.30
C GLY A 421 16.92 17.75 -10.06
N ASN A 422 17.26 17.18 -8.90
CA ASN A 422 16.49 17.40 -7.67
C ASN A 422 16.83 18.77 -7.03
N ARG A 423 15.83 19.38 -6.42
CA ARG A 423 16.00 20.55 -5.58
C ARG A 423 15.78 20.14 -4.12
N LEU A 424 16.85 20.15 -3.34
CA LEU A 424 16.90 19.62 -1.99
C LEU A 424 17.32 20.70 -1.00
N GLY A 425 16.51 21.00 0.01
CA GLY A 425 16.88 22.03 0.96
C GLY A 425 15.93 22.16 2.15
N GLN A 426 16.23 23.15 3.00
CA GLN A 426 15.48 23.46 4.23
C GLN A 426 15.26 22.22 5.12
N VAL A 427 16.36 21.52 5.42
CA VAL A 427 16.35 20.31 6.25
C VAL A 427 17.02 20.58 7.61
N GLY A 428 16.57 19.85 8.63
CA GLY A 428 17.10 20.03 9.98
C GLY A 428 18.45 19.34 10.25
N LYS A 429 18.75 18.24 9.57
CA LYS A 429 20.01 17.47 9.75
C LYS A 429 20.96 17.67 8.56
N ALA A 430 20.93 16.77 7.61
CA ALA A 430 21.72 16.87 6.38
C ALA A 430 20.84 16.67 5.17
N ILE A 431 21.26 17.18 4.02
CA ILE A 431 20.45 17.06 2.80
C ILE A 431 20.44 15.59 2.35
N LEU A 432 21.62 14.99 2.25
CA LEU A 432 21.75 13.63 1.73
C LEU A 432 22.58 12.76 2.70
N ARG A 433 21.98 11.68 3.17
CA ARG A 433 22.64 10.60 3.89
C ARG A 433 22.69 9.38 2.99
N VAL A 434 23.89 8.88 2.68
CA VAL A 434 24.08 7.66 1.90
C VAL A 434 25.06 6.74 2.60
N GLU A 435 24.61 5.52 2.89
CA GLU A 435 25.42 4.46 3.50
C GLU A 435 25.16 3.14 2.76
N GLY A 436 26.24 2.46 2.36
CA GLY A 436 26.16 1.14 1.75
C GLY A 436 25.66 1.14 0.29
N MET A 437 26.09 2.10 -0.55
CA MET A 437 25.88 2.07 -2.01
C MET A 437 27.20 2.04 -2.74
N ARG A 438 27.42 1.02 -3.58
CA ARG A 438 28.66 0.92 -4.36
C ARG A 438 28.76 1.94 -5.49
N GLN A 439 27.65 2.46 -5.96
CA GLN A 439 27.60 3.44 -7.04
C GLN A 439 26.57 4.53 -6.75
N VAL A 440 27.01 5.79 -6.79
CA VAL A 440 26.16 6.97 -6.64
C VAL A 440 26.42 7.92 -7.80
N GLU A 441 25.37 8.33 -8.49
CA GLU A 441 25.46 9.28 -9.61
C GLU A 441 24.71 10.57 -9.25
N LEU A 442 25.38 11.69 -9.39
CA LEU A 442 24.87 13.02 -9.04
C LEU A 442 24.97 13.94 -10.24
N GLY A 443 23.86 14.49 -10.72
CA GLY A 443 23.86 15.43 -11.84
C GLY A 443 22.75 16.45 -11.77
N GLY A 444 23.05 17.75 -11.95
CA GLY A 444 22.07 18.84 -12.04
C GLY A 444 21.22 19.06 -10.78
N ASN A 445 21.66 18.56 -9.61
CA ASN A 445 20.95 18.79 -8.36
C ASN A 445 21.31 20.15 -7.76
N SER A 446 20.33 20.81 -7.10
CA SER A 446 20.57 21.98 -6.27
C SER A 446 20.41 21.63 -4.79
N PHE A 447 21.36 22.09 -3.96
CA PHE A 447 21.38 21.90 -2.53
C PHE A 447 21.23 23.27 -1.84
N ASP A 448 20.08 23.49 -1.16
CA ASP A 448 19.84 24.70 -0.38
C ASP A 448 20.27 24.45 1.07
N GLY A 449 21.48 24.85 1.41
CA GLY A 449 22.10 24.66 2.72
C GLY A 449 23.34 25.52 2.88
N LYS A 450 23.91 25.53 4.08
CA LYS A 450 25.12 26.30 4.44
C LYS A 450 26.30 25.37 4.71
N PRO A 451 27.07 24.95 3.68
CA PRO A 451 28.16 23.95 3.85
C PRO A 451 29.21 24.31 4.89
N LEU A 452 29.41 25.60 5.15
CA LEU A 452 30.32 26.09 6.19
C LEU A 452 29.79 25.91 7.62
N LEU A 453 28.50 25.73 7.80
CA LEU A 453 27.84 25.60 9.09
C LEU A 453 27.33 24.19 9.38
N GLN A 454 27.16 23.35 8.34
CA GLN A 454 26.68 21.98 8.46
C GLN A 454 27.19 21.10 7.32
N ASN A 455 27.34 19.80 7.57
CA ASN A 455 27.58 18.83 6.52
C ASN A 455 26.30 18.65 5.70
N LEU A 456 26.35 18.92 4.39
CA LEU A 456 25.22 18.69 3.47
C LEU A 456 25.10 17.23 3.06
N LEU A 457 26.26 16.55 2.91
CA LEU A 457 26.38 15.14 2.56
C LEU A 457 27.00 14.39 3.74
N ILE A 458 26.40 13.28 4.14
CA ILE A 458 26.91 12.44 5.24
C ILE A 458 26.91 10.96 4.85
N GLY A 459 27.49 10.12 5.72
CA GLY A 459 27.76 8.71 5.44
C GLY A 459 28.94 8.56 4.49
N ASP A 460 28.82 7.68 3.51
CA ASP A 460 29.90 7.35 2.56
C ASP A 460 30.34 8.53 1.70
N LEU A 461 29.51 9.53 1.52
CA LEU A 461 29.81 10.71 0.71
C LEU A 461 30.49 11.85 1.49
N LEU A 462 30.54 11.78 2.84
CA LEU A 462 31.11 12.85 3.67
C LEU A 462 32.57 13.18 3.30
N PRO A 463 33.48 12.20 3.12
CA PRO A 463 34.87 12.51 2.76
C PRO A 463 35.03 13.21 1.43
N LEU A 464 34.04 13.06 0.53
CA LEU A 464 34.05 13.62 -0.83
C LEU A 464 33.20 14.89 -0.94
N GLN A 465 32.60 15.39 0.13
CA GLN A 465 31.62 16.49 0.08
C GLN A 465 32.16 17.71 -0.70
N GLY A 466 33.36 18.18 -0.40
CA GLY A 466 33.96 19.32 -1.07
C GLY A 466 34.11 19.10 -2.57
N THR A 467 34.67 17.98 -2.97
CA THR A 467 34.88 17.61 -4.39
C THR A 467 33.54 17.46 -5.13
N LEU A 468 32.54 16.84 -4.51
CA LEU A 468 31.22 16.64 -5.10
C LEU A 468 30.47 17.93 -5.29
N LEU A 469 30.47 18.82 -4.29
CA LEU A 469 29.81 20.14 -4.38
C LEU A 469 30.51 21.03 -5.39
N GLU A 470 31.83 21.05 -5.43
CA GLU A 470 32.60 21.79 -6.43
C GLU A 470 32.27 21.32 -7.84
N SER A 471 32.32 20.01 -8.08
CA SER A 471 32.10 19.46 -9.42
C SER A 471 30.63 19.57 -9.86
N THR A 472 29.67 19.21 -8.98
CA THR A 472 28.25 19.12 -9.41
C THR A 472 27.51 20.46 -9.33
N VAL A 473 27.77 21.28 -8.30
CA VAL A 473 27.02 22.52 -8.08
C VAL A 473 27.70 23.71 -8.76
N ARG A 474 29.03 23.85 -8.62
CA ARG A 474 29.75 25.01 -9.20
C ARG A 474 30.10 24.81 -10.67
N GLN A 475 30.54 23.62 -11.05
CA GLN A 475 30.96 23.31 -12.43
C GLN A 475 29.82 22.74 -13.27
N GLY A 476 28.72 22.31 -12.67
CA GLY A 476 27.57 21.72 -13.36
C GLY A 476 27.81 20.31 -13.94
N ASN A 477 28.86 19.64 -13.50
CA ASN A 477 29.19 18.30 -13.98
C ASN A 477 28.22 17.25 -13.44
N THR A 478 28.08 16.16 -14.18
CA THR A 478 27.52 14.91 -13.66
C THR A 478 28.67 14.01 -13.24
N VAL A 479 28.60 13.50 -12.03
CA VAL A 479 29.66 12.66 -11.46
C VAL A 479 29.13 11.30 -11.01
N ARG A 480 30.00 10.29 -11.13
CA ARG A 480 29.79 8.95 -10.56
C ARG A 480 30.81 8.74 -9.46
N VAL A 481 30.33 8.42 -8.27
CA VAL A 481 31.13 7.92 -7.16
C VAL A 481 31.03 6.40 -7.16
N SER A 482 32.17 5.73 -7.24
CA SER A 482 32.25 4.27 -7.16
C SER A 482 33.06 3.85 -5.94
N GLN A 483 32.57 2.85 -5.22
CA GLN A 483 33.25 2.24 -4.06
C GLN A 483 33.72 0.83 -4.45
N ARG A 484 34.98 0.54 -4.22
CA ARG A 484 35.61 -0.78 -4.46
C ARG A 484 35.91 -1.50 -3.17
#